data_bb624208fa91a89270e66d6be6f4d469
#
_entry.id   bb624208fa91a89270e66d6be6f4d469
#
_cell.length_a   1.000
_cell.length_b   1.000
_cell.length_c   1.000
_cell.angle_alpha   90.00
_cell.angle_beta   90.00
_cell.angle_gamma   90.00
#
_symmetry.space_group_name_H-M   'P 1'
#
loop_
_entity.id
_entity.type
_entity.pdbx_description
1 polymer ?
#
loop_
_entity_poly.entity_id
_entity_poly.type
_entity_poly.pdbx_seq_one_letter_code
_entity_poly.pdbx_strand_id
1 'polypeptide(L)'
;IDECHRSIYGNWRKVLEYFDTARLVGLTATPIPETMAFFNNNRIVNYTLEKSIVDGVNVDCRVYRIKTQVTENGGAILEGEKIKEETRYTGDVKTISNKETKTYTNKELNRSVINPAQIKLILSTYRDVVYTELFNDPQREANFDYLPKTLIFALNETHASNIVQIAKEVFGHTDDRFVQKITYSAGDSNELIRQFRNDKDFRIAVTCTLVATGTDVKPLEVLIFMRDVESLPLYIQMKGRGVRTIGDEQLRNVTPNAFSKDFFYLIDA
;
A
#
# COMPACT_ATOMS: atom_id res chain seq x y z
N ILE A 1 -1.52 -19.03 -18.00
CA ILE A 1 -2.30 -18.78 -16.77
C ILE A 1 -1.55 -17.70 -16.01
N ASP A 2 -2.09 -16.50 -15.96
CA ASP A 2 -1.55 -15.41 -15.15
C ASP A 2 -2.02 -15.59 -13.70
N GLU A 3 -1.21 -15.12 -12.73
CA GLU A 3 -1.41 -15.29 -11.30
C GLU A 3 -1.78 -16.74 -10.93
N CYS A 4 -1.03 -17.70 -11.51
CA CYS A 4 -1.37 -19.13 -11.44
C CYS A 4 -1.46 -19.66 -10.01
N HIS A 5 -0.79 -19.05 -9.03
CA HIS A 5 -0.91 -19.38 -7.60
C HIS A 5 -2.34 -19.21 -7.06
N ARG A 6 -3.23 -18.48 -7.77
CA ARG A 6 -4.65 -18.33 -7.42
C ARG A 6 -5.56 -19.16 -8.33
N SER A 7 -5.15 -19.34 -9.57
CA SER A 7 -6.00 -19.94 -10.63
C SER A 7 -6.05 -21.48 -10.61
N ILE A 8 -5.20 -22.12 -9.81
CA ILE A 8 -5.17 -23.61 -9.70
C ILE A 8 -6.24 -24.17 -8.74
N TYR A 9 -7.11 -23.32 -8.17
CA TYR A 9 -8.12 -23.71 -7.20
C TYR A 9 -9.56 -23.45 -7.68
N GLY A 10 -10.51 -24.09 -7.02
CA GLY A 10 -11.94 -23.83 -7.15
C GLY A 10 -12.46 -23.97 -8.59
N ASN A 11 -13.25 -22.99 -9.01
CA ASN A 11 -13.87 -23.02 -10.35
C ASN A 11 -12.85 -22.84 -11.49
N TRP A 12 -11.76 -22.11 -11.26
CA TRP A 12 -10.70 -21.97 -12.25
C TRP A 12 -10.00 -23.27 -12.55
N ARG A 13 -9.82 -24.15 -11.55
CA ARG A 13 -9.26 -25.48 -11.74
C ARG A 13 -10.09 -26.31 -12.72
N LYS A 14 -11.42 -26.25 -12.65
CA LYS A 14 -12.32 -26.95 -13.57
C LYS A 14 -12.14 -26.49 -15.02
N VAL A 15 -11.87 -25.18 -15.23
CA VAL A 15 -11.55 -24.66 -16.56
C VAL A 15 -10.24 -25.25 -17.08
N LEU A 16 -9.23 -25.37 -16.23
CA LEU A 16 -7.95 -25.97 -16.63
C LEU A 16 -8.08 -27.45 -16.92
N GLU A 17 -8.88 -28.19 -16.16
CA GLU A 17 -9.18 -29.61 -16.36
C GLU A 17 -9.99 -29.85 -17.64
N TYR A 18 -10.83 -28.90 -18.07
CA TYR A 18 -11.56 -28.96 -19.33
C TYR A 18 -10.63 -28.97 -20.55
N PHE A 19 -9.50 -28.26 -20.46
CA PHE A 19 -8.48 -28.18 -21.51
C PHE A 19 -7.34 -29.19 -21.26
N ASP A 20 -7.66 -30.47 -21.02
CA ASP A 20 -6.74 -31.50 -20.60
C ASP A 20 -5.61 -31.80 -21.62
N THR A 21 -5.87 -31.55 -22.91
CA THR A 21 -4.89 -31.71 -24.01
C THR A 21 -4.01 -30.43 -24.20
N ALA A 22 -4.32 -29.33 -23.54
CA ALA A 22 -3.58 -28.07 -23.68
C ALA A 22 -2.27 -28.11 -22.90
N ARG A 23 -1.23 -27.48 -23.45
CA ARG A 23 -0.01 -27.20 -22.70
C ARG A 23 -0.24 -25.98 -21.80
N LEU A 24 -0.06 -26.16 -20.49
CA LEU A 24 -0.27 -25.12 -19.51
C LEU A 24 1.05 -24.42 -19.16
N VAL A 25 1.07 -23.10 -19.28
CA VAL A 25 2.17 -22.25 -18.80
C VAL A 25 1.63 -21.35 -17.69
N GLY A 26 2.21 -21.44 -16.49
CA GLY A 26 1.86 -20.63 -15.34
C GLY A 26 2.84 -19.45 -15.16
N LEU A 27 2.30 -18.25 -14.93
CA LEU A 27 3.06 -17.06 -14.59
C LEU A 27 2.65 -16.60 -13.19
N THR A 28 3.59 -16.31 -12.33
CA THR A 28 3.35 -15.75 -10.99
C THR A 28 4.59 -15.11 -10.42
N ALA A 29 4.42 -13.99 -9.74
CA ALA A 29 5.47 -13.36 -8.94
C ALA A 29 5.61 -14.02 -7.55
N THR A 30 4.62 -14.80 -7.11
CA THR A 30 4.54 -15.40 -5.77
C THR A 30 4.23 -16.89 -5.85
N PRO A 31 5.17 -17.72 -6.35
CA PRO A 31 4.97 -19.16 -6.38
C PRO A 31 4.89 -19.72 -4.95
N ILE A 32 3.85 -20.49 -4.67
CA ILE A 32 3.68 -21.24 -3.42
C ILE A 32 3.91 -22.73 -3.69
N PRO A 33 4.19 -23.56 -2.66
CA PRO A 33 4.46 -24.99 -2.84
C PRO A 33 3.39 -25.71 -3.64
N GLU A 34 2.12 -25.39 -3.41
CA GLU A 34 0.98 -26.00 -4.10
C GLU A 34 0.97 -25.64 -5.60
N THR A 35 1.37 -24.42 -5.95
CA THR A 35 1.53 -23.99 -7.35
C THR A 35 2.62 -24.82 -8.04
N MET A 36 3.74 -24.97 -7.36
CA MET A 36 4.86 -25.77 -7.88
C MET A 36 4.46 -27.23 -8.07
N ALA A 37 3.73 -27.80 -7.10
CA ALA A 37 3.22 -29.19 -7.19
C ALA A 37 2.25 -29.37 -8.35
N PHE A 38 1.34 -28.40 -8.60
CA PHE A 38 0.40 -28.44 -9.73
C PHE A 38 1.12 -28.51 -11.08
N PHE A 39 2.24 -27.83 -11.23
CA PHE A 39 3.10 -27.84 -12.43
C PHE A 39 4.21 -28.92 -12.36
N ASN A 40 4.07 -29.96 -11.54
CA ASN A 40 5.06 -31.06 -11.36
C ASN A 40 6.47 -30.56 -11.02
N ASN A 41 6.57 -29.45 -10.28
CA ASN A 41 7.82 -28.75 -9.96
C ASN A 41 8.63 -28.33 -11.20
N ASN A 42 8.00 -28.23 -12.36
CA ASN A 42 8.64 -27.81 -13.60
C ASN A 42 8.73 -26.29 -13.68
N ARG A 43 9.80 -25.74 -13.12
CA ARG A 43 10.09 -24.31 -13.13
C ARG A 43 11.03 -23.97 -14.27
N ILE A 44 10.50 -23.39 -15.35
CA ILE A 44 11.25 -23.08 -16.57
C ILE A 44 12.14 -21.84 -16.38
N VAL A 45 11.60 -20.79 -15.75
CA VAL A 45 12.29 -19.52 -15.51
C VAL A 45 12.14 -19.12 -14.06
N ASN A 46 13.24 -18.67 -13.46
CA ASN A 46 13.29 -18.01 -12.17
C ASN A 46 13.98 -16.67 -12.29
N TYR A 47 13.19 -15.62 -12.46
CA TYR A 47 13.67 -14.25 -12.50
C TYR A 47 13.30 -13.54 -11.21
N THR A 48 14.25 -13.49 -10.27
CA THR A 48 14.01 -12.96 -8.92
C THR A 48 13.99 -11.43 -8.91
N LEU A 49 13.42 -10.84 -7.85
CA LEU A 49 13.44 -9.39 -7.67
C LEU A 49 14.88 -8.85 -7.59
N GLU A 50 15.76 -9.54 -6.87
CA GLU A 50 17.16 -9.16 -6.73
C GLU A 50 17.85 -9.11 -8.10
N LYS A 51 17.64 -10.13 -8.93
CA LYS A 51 18.18 -10.15 -10.29
C LYS A 51 17.61 -9.00 -11.13
N SER A 52 16.32 -8.72 -11.01
CA SER A 52 15.68 -7.63 -11.76
C SER A 52 16.19 -6.24 -11.34
N ILE A 53 16.60 -6.06 -10.08
CA ILE A 53 17.24 -4.84 -9.59
C ILE A 53 18.65 -4.71 -10.19
N VAL A 54 19.43 -5.78 -10.15
CA VAL A 54 20.79 -5.80 -10.76
C VAL A 54 20.73 -5.51 -12.26
N ASP A 55 19.72 -6.05 -12.95
CA ASP A 55 19.51 -5.81 -14.40
C ASP A 55 18.90 -4.43 -14.70
N GLY A 56 18.59 -3.59 -13.68
CA GLY A 56 18.03 -2.26 -13.85
C GLY A 56 16.55 -2.23 -14.29
N VAL A 57 15.85 -3.36 -14.20
CA VAL A 57 14.42 -3.47 -14.56
C VAL A 57 13.52 -2.98 -13.44
N ASN A 58 13.96 -3.18 -12.20
CA ASN A 58 13.27 -2.73 -11.00
C ASN A 58 14.19 -1.91 -10.10
N VAL A 59 13.61 -1.10 -9.22
CA VAL A 59 14.35 -0.34 -8.21
C VAL A 59 14.30 -1.04 -6.85
N ASP A 60 15.28 -0.75 -6.00
CA ASP A 60 15.38 -1.31 -4.65
C ASP A 60 14.38 -0.70 -3.67
N CYS A 61 14.19 -1.35 -2.54
CA CYS A 61 13.30 -0.96 -1.47
C CYS A 61 14.08 -0.58 -0.21
N ARG A 62 13.91 0.65 0.26
CA ARG A 62 14.38 1.08 1.58
C ARG A 62 13.25 1.03 2.57
N VAL A 63 13.46 0.40 3.72
CA VAL A 63 12.44 0.28 4.77
C VAL A 63 12.68 1.33 5.84
N TYR A 64 11.64 2.11 6.13
CA TYR A 64 11.60 3.04 7.26
C TYR A 64 10.50 2.61 8.24
N ARG A 65 10.81 2.52 9.53
CA ARG A 65 9.85 2.09 10.54
C ARG A 65 9.45 3.26 11.43
N ILE A 66 8.16 3.50 11.49
CA ILE A 66 7.57 4.44 12.45
C ILE A 66 7.12 3.63 13.66
N LYS A 67 7.89 3.73 14.75
CA LYS A 67 7.54 3.07 16.01
C LYS A 67 6.70 4.02 16.84
N THR A 68 5.49 3.61 17.16
CA THR A 68 4.65 4.32 18.13
C THR A 68 4.59 3.50 19.42
N GLN A 69 4.37 4.15 20.56
CA GLN A 69 4.18 3.41 21.83
C GLN A 69 3.03 2.40 21.74
N VAL A 70 2.02 2.72 20.93
CA VAL A 70 0.86 1.89 20.66
C VAL A 70 1.25 0.64 19.85
N THR A 71 2.13 0.78 18.86
CA THR A 71 2.57 -0.35 18.02
C THR A 71 3.58 -1.26 18.73
N GLU A 72 4.34 -0.77 19.71
CA GLU A 72 5.32 -1.58 20.46
C GLU A 72 4.72 -2.30 21.67
N ASN A 73 3.82 -1.64 22.42
CA ASN A 73 3.40 -2.11 23.75
C ASN A 73 1.90 -2.38 23.89
N GLY A 74 1.10 -2.19 22.82
CA GLY A 74 -0.34 -2.06 22.95
C GLY A 74 -0.74 -0.66 23.44
N GLY A 75 -1.97 -0.29 23.29
CA GLY A 75 -2.49 1.03 23.67
C GLY A 75 -3.58 0.93 24.73
N ALA A 76 -3.62 1.90 25.62
CA ALA A 76 -4.80 2.17 26.43
C ALA A 76 -5.59 3.31 25.77
N ILE A 77 -6.88 3.09 25.54
CA ILE A 77 -7.78 4.15 25.11
C ILE A 77 -8.34 4.78 26.38
N LEU A 78 -8.08 6.08 26.53
CA LEU A 78 -8.46 6.79 27.74
C LEU A 78 -9.98 6.99 27.83
N GLU A 79 -10.48 7.15 29.06
CA GLU A 79 -11.85 7.50 29.30
C GLU A 79 -12.24 8.80 28.58
N GLY A 80 -13.34 8.76 27.82
CA GLY A 80 -13.83 9.91 27.04
C GLY A 80 -13.37 9.96 25.57
N GLU A 81 -12.42 9.15 25.13
CA GLU A 81 -12.06 9.06 23.71
C GLU A 81 -13.17 8.35 22.92
N LYS A 82 -13.55 8.96 21.79
CA LYS A 82 -14.50 8.38 20.86
C LYS A 82 -13.80 7.43 19.91
N ILE A 83 -14.18 6.15 19.94
CA ILE A 83 -13.66 5.13 19.06
C ILE A 83 -14.74 4.71 18.07
N LYS A 84 -14.33 4.42 16.84
CA LYS A 84 -15.17 3.73 15.86
C LYS A 84 -14.77 2.25 15.83
N GLU A 85 -15.62 1.38 16.34
CA GLU A 85 -15.49 -0.07 16.16
C GLU A 85 -16.26 -0.50 14.91
N GLU A 86 -15.60 -1.24 14.01
CA GLU A 86 -16.23 -1.83 12.84
C GLU A 86 -16.29 -3.36 13.01
N THR A 87 -17.45 -3.92 12.80
CA THR A 87 -17.63 -5.38 12.86
C THR A 87 -17.16 -6.00 11.54
N ARG A 88 -16.16 -6.86 11.62
CA ARG A 88 -15.42 -7.45 10.47
C ARG A 88 -16.30 -8.14 9.41
N TYR A 89 -17.49 -8.63 9.80
CA TYR A 89 -18.37 -9.40 8.92
C TYR A 89 -19.56 -8.61 8.38
N THR A 90 -19.98 -7.55 9.05
CA THR A 90 -21.16 -6.78 8.67
C THR A 90 -20.83 -5.36 8.17
N GLY A 91 -19.62 -4.88 8.42
CA GLY A 91 -19.22 -3.51 8.09
C GLY A 91 -19.92 -2.44 8.97
N ASP A 92 -20.64 -2.87 10.01
CA ASP A 92 -21.34 -1.95 10.91
C ASP A 92 -20.33 -1.15 11.74
N VAL A 93 -20.39 0.17 11.63
CA VAL A 93 -19.55 1.09 12.39
C VAL A 93 -20.32 1.59 13.61
N LYS A 94 -19.85 1.26 14.80
CA LYS A 94 -20.36 1.81 16.07
C LYS A 94 -19.37 2.82 16.64
N THR A 95 -19.86 4.03 16.91
CA THR A 95 -19.07 4.99 17.69
C THR A 95 -19.32 4.72 19.16
N ILE A 96 -18.30 4.26 19.87
CA ILE A 96 -18.35 3.97 21.30
C ILE A 96 -17.57 5.07 22.02
N SER A 97 -18.22 5.71 23.00
CA SER A 97 -17.52 6.56 23.96
C SER A 97 -17.08 5.66 25.11
N ASN A 98 -15.80 5.55 25.33
CA ASN A 98 -15.29 4.74 26.43
C ASN A 98 -15.69 5.36 27.77
N LYS A 99 -16.41 4.59 28.60
CA LYS A 99 -16.73 4.96 29.98
C LYS A 99 -15.63 4.56 30.98
N GLU A 100 -14.67 3.76 30.52
CA GLU A 100 -13.53 3.27 31.32
C GLU A 100 -12.32 3.12 30.42
N THR A 101 -11.10 3.26 30.96
CA THR A 101 -9.86 3.02 30.23
C THR A 101 -9.76 1.54 29.86
N LYS A 102 -9.77 1.22 28.57
CA LYS A 102 -9.54 -0.13 28.06
C LYS A 102 -8.15 -0.27 27.47
N THR A 103 -7.44 -1.30 27.89
CA THR A 103 -6.12 -1.68 27.34
C THR A 103 -6.34 -2.70 26.23
N TYR A 104 -5.78 -2.41 25.06
CA TYR A 104 -5.82 -3.30 23.89
C TYR A 104 -4.44 -3.85 23.59
N THR A 105 -4.37 -5.11 23.20
CA THR A 105 -3.13 -5.67 22.65
C THR A 105 -2.87 -5.13 21.24
N ASN A 106 -1.60 -5.17 20.78
CA ASN A 106 -1.23 -4.74 19.41
C ASN A 106 -2.09 -5.40 18.33
N LYS A 107 -2.44 -6.69 18.51
CA LYS A 107 -3.29 -7.43 17.56
C LYS A 107 -4.74 -6.94 17.54
N GLU A 108 -5.27 -6.47 18.66
CA GLU A 108 -6.64 -5.95 18.74
C GLU A 108 -6.74 -4.54 18.18
N LEU A 109 -5.73 -3.69 18.45
CA LEU A 109 -5.65 -2.34 17.89
C LEU A 109 -5.56 -2.33 16.36
N ASN A 110 -4.78 -3.25 15.79
CA ASN A 110 -4.61 -3.34 14.34
C ASN A 110 -5.76 -4.08 13.63
N ARG A 111 -6.63 -4.78 14.37
CA ARG A 111 -7.71 -5.58 13.77
C ARG A 111 -9.10 -4.97 13.88
N SER A 112 -9.36 -4.18 14.90
CA SER A 112 -10.73 -3.71 15.19
C SER A 112 -10.83 -2.24 15.57
N VAL A 113 -9.72 -1.56 15.88
CA VAL A 113 -9.77 -0.20 16.40
C VAL A 113 -9.08 0.76 15.43
N ILE A 114 -9.85 1.69 14.87
CA ILE A 114 -9.34 2.79 14.05
C ILE A 114 -9.06 3.96 14.99
N ASN A 115 -7.79 4.23 15.29
CA ASN A 115 -7.39 5.34 16.15
C ASN A 115 -6.95 6.55 15.31
N PRO A 116 -7.75 7.64 15.23
CA PRO A 116 -7.40 8.85 14.49
C PRO A 116 -6.09 9.51 14.98
N ALA A 117 -5.80 9.41 16.28
CA ALA A 117 -4.57 9.97 16.84
C ALA A 117 -3.32 9.23 16.33
N GLN A 118 -3.40 7.91 16.18
CA GLN A 118 -2.33 7.10 15.58
C GLN A 118 -2.12 7.44 14.10
N ILE A 119 -3.20 7.53 13.32
CA ILE A 119 -3.12 7.97 11.92
C ILE A 119 -2.45 9.34 11.81
N LYS A 120 -2.85 10.29 12.65
CA LYS A 120 -2.28 11.64 12.67
C LYS A 120 -0.79 11.62 13.03
N LEU A 121 -0.41 10.82 14.02
CA LEU A 121 1.00 10.65 14.42
C LEU A 121 1.85 10.10 13.26
N ILE A 122 1.40 9.02 12.60
CA ILE A 122 2.11 8.41 11.47
C ILE A 122 2.28 9.40 10.32
N LEU A 123 1.20 10.10 9.94
CA LEU A 123 1.24 11.07 8.83
C LEU A 123 2.08 12.30 9.17
N SER A 124 2.02 12.80 10.42
CA SER A 124 2.86 13.91 10.87
C SER A 124 4.33 13.52 10.88
N THR A 125 4.66 12.32 11.40
CA THR A 125 6.02 11.80 11.35
C THR A 125 6.51 11.68 9.91
N TYR A 126 5.70 11.12 9.01
CA TYR A 126 6.05 11.04 7.58
C TYR A 126 6.32 12.42 6.98
N ARG A 127 5.46 13.41 7.23
CA ARG A 127 5.66 14.79 6.79
C ARG A 127 6.98 15.36 7.28
N ASP A 128 7.32 15.12 8.54
CA ASP A 128 8.50 15.71 9.17
C ASP A 128 9.80 15.06 8.66
N VAL A 129 9.77 13.75 8.33
CA VAL A 129 10.97 13.01 7.91
C VAL A 129 11.16 12.93 6.39
N VAL A 130 10.14 13.20 5.59
CA VAL A 130 10.18 12.97 4.13
C VAL A 130 11.32 13.66 3.42
N TYR A 131 11.67 14.89 3.79
CA TYR A 131 12.77 15.65 3.19
C TYR A 131 13.99 15.79 4.11
N THR A 132 13.87 15.40 5.38
CA THR A 132 14.97 15.47 6.35
C THR A 132 15.73 14.17 6.50
N GLU A 133 15.06 13.02 6.30
CA GLU A 133 15.65 11.70 6.47
C GLU A 133 15.48 10.81 5.22
N LEU A 134 14.30 10.80 4.58
CA LEU A 134 14.00 9.89 3.49
C LEU A 134 14.62 10.39 2.17
N PHE A 135 14.20 11.55 1.71
CA PHE A 135 14.67 12.19 0.48
C PHE A 135 15.48 13.43 0.80
N ASN A 136 16.53 13.25 1.61
CA ASN A 136 17.42 14.33 2.08
C ASN A 136 18.53 14.68 1.07
N ASP A 137 18.32 14.43 -0.21
CA ASP A 137 19.25 14.81 -1.26
C ASP A 137 19.32 16.35 -1.35
N PRO A 138 20.51 16.97 -1.27
CA PRO A 138 20.67 18.42 -1.41
C PRO A 138 20.13 18.97 -2.73
N GLN A 139 20.03 18.17 -3.77
CA GLN A 139 19.50 18.57 -5.07
C GLN A 139 17.96 18.53 -5.11
N ARG A 140 17.31 17.86 -4.16
CA ARG A 140 15.86 17.77 -4.08
C ARG A 140 15.32 18.82 -3.12
N GLU A 141 14.82 19.92 -3.66
CA GLU A 141 14.18 20.96 -2.85
C GLU A 141 12.96 20.42 -2.12
N ALA A 142 12.87 20.69 -0.81
CA ALA A 142 11.72 20.33 0.00
C ALA A 142 10.48 21.12 -0.45
N ASN A 143 9.50 20.43 -1.00
CA ASN A 143 8.25 21.04 -1.44
C ASN A 143 7.09 20.07 -1.23
N PHE A 144 6.17 20.43 -0.34
CA PHE A 144 5.03 19.57 0.01
C PHE A 144 3.95 19.54 -1.07
N ASP A 145 3.86 20.53 -1.96
CA ASP A 145 2.97 20.48 -3.12
C ASP A 145 3.41 19.37 -4.10
N TYR A 146 4.72 19.10 -4.12
CA TYR A 146 5.34 18.02 -4.90
C TYR A 146 5.85 16.87 -4.01
N LEU A 147 5.12 16.59 -2.92
CA LEU A 147 5.39 15.44 -2.07
C LEU A 147 5.65 14.17 -2.92
N PRO A 148 6.64 13.33 -2.62
CA PRO A 148 6.82 12.06 -3.33
C PRO A 148 5.50 11.29 -3.47
N LYS A 149 5.21 10.74 -4.66
CA LYS A 149 3.96 9.99 -4.85
C LYS A 149 3.88 8.84 -3.87
N THR A 150 2.83 8.87 -3.06
CA THR A 150 2.65 8.00 -1.90
C THR A 150 1.38 7.16 -2.04
N LEU A 151 1.51 5.85 -1.84
CA LEU A 151 0.37 4.93 -1.74
C LEU A 151 0.27 4.41 -0.32
N ILE A 152 -0.88 4.62 0.32
CA ILE A 152 -1.16 4.17 1.69
C ILE A 152 -2.12 2.98 1.64
N PHE A 153 -1.74 1.89 2.30
CA PHE A 153 -2.58 0.72 2.46
C PHE A 153 -3.32 0.78 3.80
N ALA A 154 -4.62 0.97 3.73
CA ALA A 154 -5.53 1.00 4.86
C ALA A 154 -6.11 -0.40 5.16
N LEU A 155 -6.63 -0.58 6.37
CA LEU A 155 -7.24 -1.82 6.82
C LEU A 155 -8.56 -2.10 6.08
N ASN A 156 -9.42 -1.08 5.99
CA ASN A 156 -10.77 -1.13 5.39
C ASN A 156 -11.20 0.24 4.85
N GLU A 157 -12.41 0.34 4.31
CA GLU A 157 -12.96 1.56 3.70
C GLU A 157 -13.07 2.74 4.69
N THR A 158 -13.52 2.48 5.91
CA THR A 158 -13.65 3.49 6.96
C THR A 158 -12.28 4.03 7.36
N HIS A 159 -11.30 3.13 7.55
CA HIS A 159 -9.92 3.51 7.82
C HIS A 159 -9.34 4.36 6.68
N ALA A 160 -9.56 3.96 5.42
CA ALA A 160 -9.13 4.72 4.26
C ALA A 160 -9.71 6.14 4.23
N SER A 161 -11.01 6.29 4.54
CA SER A 161 -11.67 7.60 4.60
C SER A 161 -11.11 8.48 5.73
N ASN A 162 -10.83 7.91 6.90
CA ASN A 162 -10.18 8.64 8.01
C ASN A 162 -8.76 9.08 7.65
N ILE A 163 -7.98 8.21 6.99
CA ILE A 163 -6.63 8.56 6.51
C ILE A 163 -6.69 9.74 5.54
N VAL A 164 -7.61 9.73 4.57
CA VAL A 164 -7.78 10.83 3.61
C VAL A 164 -8.06 12.15 4.32
N GLN A 165 -9.01 12.15 5.27
CA GLN A 165 -9.36 13.35 6.02
C GLN A 165 -8.18 13.88 6.84
N ILE A 166 -7.52 13.02 7.60
CA ILE A 166 -6.40 13.40 8.45
C ILE A 166 -5.18 13.83 7.62
N ALA A 167 -4.93 13.18 6.47
CA ALA A 167 -3.85 13.56 5.57
C ALA A 167 -4.05 14.99 5.02
N LYS A 168 -5.28 15.38 4.64
CA LYS A 168 -5.58 16.76 4.24
C LYS A 168 -5.25 17.76 5.34
N GLU A 169 -5.61 17.45 6.59
CA GLU A 169 -5.28 18.31 7.75
C GLU A 169 -3.76 18.40 7.96
N VAL A 170 -3.05 17.27 7.96
CA VAL A 170 -1.61 17.19 8.26
C VAL A 170 -0.78 17.92 7.20
N PHE A 171 -1.14 17.77 5.92
CA PHE A 171 -0.41 18.41 4.82
C PHE A 171 -0.94 19.79 4.46
N GLY A 172 -2.04 20.26 5.10
CA GLY A 172 -2.62 21.58 4.87
C GLY A 172 -3.31 21.75 3.52
N HIS A 173 -3.66 20.65 2.85
CA HIS A 173 -4.36 20.65 1.57
C HIS A 173 -5.84 20.36 1.74
N THR A 174 -6.68 21.36 1.49
CA THR A 174 -8.15 21.23 1.51
C THR A 174 -8.72 20.73 0.18
N ASP A 175 -7.92 20.79 -0.89
CA ASP A 175 -8.27 20.32 -2.23
C ASP A 175 -8.38 18.78 -2.25
N ASP A 176 -9.50 18.31 -2.80
CA ASP A 176 -9.76 16.87 -2.95
C ASP A 176 -8.77 16.17 -3.89
N ARG A 177 -8.03 16.91 -4.71
CA ARG A 177 -7.06 16.33 -5.66
C ARG A 177 -5.80 15.81 -4.98
N PHE A 178 -5.29 16.48 -3.93
CA PHE A 178 -4.02 16.12 -3.31
C PHE A 178 -4.02 14.72 -2.67
N VAL A 179 -5.10 14.39 -1.94
CA VAL A 179 -5.28 13.08 -1.29
C VAL A 179 -6.63 12.50 -1.69
N GLN A 180 -6.64 11.29 -2.27
CA GLN A 180 -7.87 10.62 -2.65
C GLN A 180 -7.87 9.14 -2.27
N LYS A 181 -9.09 8.63 -2.04
CA LYS A 181 -9.32 7.20 -1.84
C LYS A 181 -9.49 6.50 -3.18
N ILE A 182 -8.75 5.41 -3.41
CA ILE A 182 -8.89 4.54 -4.59
C ILE A 182 -9.36 3.17 -4.11
N THR A 183 -10.66 2.93 -4.18
CA THR A 183 -11.30 1.68 -3.78
C THR A 183 -12.44 1.34 -4.74
N TYR A 184 -12.94 0.11 -4.69
CA TYR A 184 -14.06 -0.30 -5.56
C TYR A 184 -15.34 0.54 -5.35
N SER A 185 -15.52 1.12 -4.16
CA SER A 185 -16.67 1.96 -3.82
C SER A 185 -16.50 3.42 -4.25
N ALA A 186 -15.31 3.84 -4.68
CA ALA A 186 -14.98 5.24 -4.97
C ALA A 186 -15.29 5.69 -6.42
N GLY A 187 -16.11 4.94 -7.17
CA GLY A 187 -16.44 5.24 -8.56
C GLY A 187 -15.49 4.56 -9.56
N ASP A 188 -15.10 5.25 -10.64
CA ASP A 188 -14.17 4.67 -11.62
C ASP A 188 -12.74 4.63 -11.08
N SER A 189 -12.40 3.52 -10.44
CA SER A 189 -11.06 3.30 -9.86
C SER A 189 -9.95 3.31 -10.92
N ASN A 190 -10.23 2.93 -12.16
CA ASN A 190 -9.24 2.96 -13.25
C ASN A 190 -8.88 4.41 -13.63
N GLU A 191 -9.87 5.29 -13.67
CA GLU A 191 -9.64 6.70 -13.95
C GLU A 191 -8.86 7.36 -12.80
N LEU A 192 -9.19 7.08 -11.54
CA LEU A 192 -8.44 7.57 -10.37
C LEU A 192 -6.98 7.09 -10.39
N ILE A 193 -6.72 5.86 -10.80
CA ILE A 193 -5.37 5.33 -10.94
C ILE A 193 -4.63 6.04 -12.07
N ARG A 194 -5.30 6.29 -13.20
CA ARG A 194 -4.73 7.03 -14.32
C ARG A 194 -4.35 8.46 -13.90
N GLN A 195 -5.23 9.12 -13.15
CA GLN A 195 -4.96 10.43 -12.55
C GLN A 195 -3.79 10.35 -11.57
N PHE A 196 -3.80 9.41 -10.63
CA PHE A 196 -2.69 9.22 -9.68
C PHE A 196 -1.35 9.01 -10.37
N ARG A 197 -1.33 8.33 -11.51
CA ARG A 197 -0.12 8.12 -12.31
C ARG A 197 0.40 9.39 -12.97
N ASN A 198 -0.49 10.23 -13.53
CA ASN A 198 -0.13 11.27 -14.47
C ASN A 198 -0.27 12.70 -13.93
N ASP A 199 -1.14 12.89 -12.93
CA ASP A 199 -1.41 14.21 -12.38
C ASP A 199 -0.36 14.58 -11.31
N LYS A 200 0.27 15.75 -11.46
CA LYS A 200 1.24 16.28 -10.51
C LYS A 200 0.61 16.70 -9.18
N ASP A 201 -0.68 17.06 -9.17
CA ASP A 201 -1.37 17.55 -7.97
C ASP A 201 -1.92 16.40 -7.11
N PHE A 202 -2.11 15.21 -7.69
CA PHE A 202 -2.54 14.02 -6.94
C PHE A 202 -1.32 13.30 -6.31
N ARG A 203 -1.05 13.58 -5.02
CA ARG A 203 0.18 13.11 -4.34
C ARG A 203 0.00 11.86 -3.51
N ILE A 204 -1.13 11.72 -2.82
CA ILE A 204 -1.37 10.61 -1.90
C ILE A 204 -2.63 9.84 -2.32
N ALA A 205 -2.46 8.56 -2.66
CA ALA A 205 -3.55 7.61 -2.86
C ALA A 205 -3.72 6.72 -1.63
N VAL A 206 -4.95 6.49 -1.20
CA VAL A 206 -5.28 5.59 -0.08
C VAL A 206 -6.15 4.46 -0.58
N THR A 207 -5.75 3.21 -0.31
CA THR A 207 -6.50 2.01 -0.72
C THR A 207 -6.60 1.00 0.41
N CYS A 208 -7.70 0.26 0.49
CA CYS A 208 -7.86 -0.87 1.42
C CYS A 208 -7.77 -2.24 0.71
N THR A 209 -8.01 -2.25 -0.59
CA THR A 209 -7.86 -3.44 -1.42
C THR A 209 -6.65 -3.25 -2.34
N LEU A 210 -6.05 -4.37 -2.75
CA LEU A 210 -5.09 -4.30 -3.85
C LEU A 210 -5.83 -3.68 -5.04
N VAL A 211 -5.44 -2.45 -5.36
CA VAL A 211 -5.88 -1.80 -6.58
C VAL A 211 -5.64 -2.79 -7.69
N ALA A 212 -6.68 -3.08 -8.46
CA ALA A 212 -6.81 -4.21 -9.39
C ALA A 212 -5.50 -4.59 -10.09
N THR A 213 -5.31 -5.88 -10.31
CA THR A 213 -4.22 -6.44 -11.14
C THR A 213 -4.04 -5.60 -12.40
N GLY A 214 -2.81 -5.14 -12.66
CA GLY A 214 -2.50 -4.33 -13.85
C GLY A 214 -2.31 -2.83 -13.63
N THR A 215 -2.41 -2.32 -12.40
CA THR A 215 -2.13 -0.91 -12.12
C THR A 215 -0.63 -0.66 -12.01
N ASP A 216 -0.06 -0.11 -13.06
CA ASP A 216 1.35 0.28 -13.12
C ASP A 216 1.46 1.79 -12.83
N VAL A 217 1.87 2.15 -11.63
CA VAL A 217 2.15 3.53 -11.21
C VAL A 217 3.65 3.69 -11.04
N LYS A 218 4.35 3.92 -12.15
CA LYS A 218 5.81 4.03 -12.18
C LYS A 218 6.38 5.15 -11.28
N PRO A 219 5.76 6.35 -11.21
CA PRO A 219 6.27 7.44 -10.37
C PRO A 219 6.03 7.26 -8.85
N LEU A 220 5.59 6.08 -8.42
CA LEU A 220 5.34 5.79 -7.01
C LEU A 220 6.67 5.67 -6.25
N GLU A 221 6.90 6.55 -5.27
CA GLU A 221 8.16 6.66 -4.52
C GLU A 221 8.03 6.20 -3.07
N VAL A 222 6.81 6.18 -2.51
CA VAL A 222 6.57 5.81 -1.11
C VAL A 222 5.37 4.88 -0.99
N LEU A 223 5.54 3.81 -0.23
CA LEU A 223 4.46 2.93 0.24
C LEU A 223 4.34 3.06 1.77
N ILE A 224 3.14 3.26 2.29
CA ILE A 224 2.89 3.27 3.74
C ILE A 224 1.93 2.14 4.08
N PHE A 225 2.35 1.25 4.96
CA PHE A 225 1.52 0.17 5.46
C PHE A 225 0.90 0.58 6.79
N MET A 226 -0.38 0.97 6.77
CA MET A 226 -1.19 1.24 7.96
C MET A 226 -2.14 0.06 8.24
N ARG A 227 -1.66 -1.16 8.02
CA ARG A 227 -2.37 -2.40 8.28
C ARG A 227 -1.41 -3.56 8.45
N ASP A 228 -1.79 -4.53 9.26
CA ASP A 228 -1.08 -5.80 9.32
C ASP A 228 -1.19 -6.57 8.00
N VAL A 229 -0.08 -7.17 7.58
CA VAL A 229 -0.02 -8.02 6.39
C VAL A 229 0.44 -9.42 6.82
N GLU A 230 -0.51 -10.31 7.05
CA GLU A 230 -0.24 -11.67 7.55
C GLU A 230 0.19 -12.65 6.45
N SER A 231 -0.02 -12.32 5.18
CA SER A 231 0.26 -13.18 4.03
C SER A 231 1.49 -12.70 3.28
N LEU A 232 2.51 -13.55 3.17
CA LEU A 232 3.71 -13.26 2.39
C LEU A 232 3.42 -12.94 0.91
N PRO A 233 2.53 -13.67 0.19
CA PRO A 233 2.16 -13.31 -1.17
C PRO A 233 1.53 -11.91 -1.26
N LEU A 234 0.66 -11.54 -0.31
CA LEU A 234 0.05 -10.21 -0.26
C LEU A 234 1.10 -9.13 -0.01
N TYR A 235 2.03 -9.36 0.93
CA TYR A 235 3.14 -8.45 1.20
C TYR A 235 3.99 -8.20 -0.05
N ILE A 236 4.36 -9.27 -0.77
CA ILE A 236 5.15 -9.17 -2.00
C ILE A 236 4.39 -8.38 -3.07
N GLN A 237 3.09 -8.60 -3.24
CA GLN A 237 2.25 -7.89 -4.20
C GLN A 237 2.12 -6.39 -3.84
N MET A 238 1.94 -6.07 -2.56
CA MET A 238 1.87 -4.68 -2.08
C MET A 238 3.23 -3.97 -2.28
N LYS A 239 4.33 -4.59 -1.84
CA LYS A 239 5.70 -4.09 -2.02
C LYS A 239 6.04 -3.93 -3.51
N GLY A 240 5.59 -4.86 -4.34
CA GLY A 240 5.78 -4.88 -5.78
C GLY A 240 5.19 -3.65 -6.53
N ARG A 241 4.34 -2.86 -5.89
CA ARG A 241 3.83 -1.60 -6.47
C ARG A 241 4.89 -0.51 -6.54
N GLY A 242 5.87 -0.52 -5.65
CA GLY A 242 6.94 0.48 -5.60
C GLY A 242 8.14 0.21 -6.51
N VAL A 243 8.35 -1.04 -6.94
CA VAL A 243 9.61 -1.46 -7.60
C VAL A 243 9.80 -0.97 -9.03
N ARG A 244 8.78 -0.37 -9.66
CA ARG A 244 8.83 0.02 -11.07
C ARG A 244 9.82 1.15 -11.33
N THR A 245 10.62 0.99 -12.38
CA THR A 245 11.49 2.06 -12.89
C THR A 245 10.70 3.08 -13.69
N ILE A 246 11.21 4.30 -13.75
CA ILE A 246 10.68 5.40 -14.56
C ILE A 246 11.85 6.24 -15.07
N GLY A 247 11.76 6.77 -16.28
CA GLY A 247 12.78 7.71 -16.77
C GLY A 247 12.70 9.05 -16.02
N ASP A 248 13.87 9.69 -15.83
CA ASP A 248 14.00 10.91 -15.03
C ASP A 248 13.11 12.05 -15.53
N GLU A 249 13.02 12.25 -16.83
CA GLU A 249 12.14 13.25 -17.43
C GLU A 249 10.66 12.95 -17.13
N GLN A 250 10.25 11.70 -17.26
CA GLN A 250 8.88 11.28 -16.96
C GLN A 250 8.55 11.44 -15.48
N LEU A 251 9.53 11.19 -14.60
CA LEU A 251 9.36 11.42 -13.16
C LEU A 251 9.18 12.91 -12.87
N ARG A 252 10.02 13.78 -13.42
CA ARG A 252 9.93 15.25 -13.25
C ARG A 252 8.61 15.84 -13.77
N ASN A 253 8.02 15.26 -14.79
CA ASN A 253 6.70 15.71 -15.28
C ASN A 253 5.59 15.58 -14.24
N VAL A 254 5.71 14.61 -13.31
CA VAL A 254 4.71 14.36 -12.26
C VAL A 254 5.22 14.65 -10.85
N THR A 255 6.53 14.72 -10.64
CA THR A 255 7.18 15.11 -9.37
C THR A 255 8.34 16.06 -9.69
N PRO A 256 8.03 17.36 -9.88
CA PRO A 256 8.99 18.34 -10.44
C PRO A 256 10.29 18.49 -9.64
N ASN A 257 10.25 18.26 -8.34
CA ASN A 257 11.42 18.32 -7.46
C ASN A 257 12.22 17.00 -7.36
N ALA A 258 11.84 15.96 -8.11
CA ALA A 258 12.58 14.69 -8.15
C ALA A 258 13.62 14.69 -9.28
N PHE A 259 14.78 14.04 -9.06
CA PHE A 259 15.82 13.85 -10.08
C PHE A 259 15.71 12.50 -10.76
N SER A 260 15.79 11.45 -9.98
CA SER A 260 15.71 10.06 -10.39
C SER A 260 14.91 9.24 -9.39
N LYS A 261 14.53 8.03 -9.79
CA LYS A 261 13.94 7.04 -8.90
C LYS A 261 14.83 5.81 -8.89
N ASP A 262 15.82 5.80 -8.00
CA ASP A 262 16.77 4.69 -7.83
C ASP A 262 16.28 3.68 -6.78
N PHE A 263 15.36 4.07 -5.95
CA PHE A 263 14.72 3.27 -4.91
C PHE A 263 13.32 3.81 -4.59
N PHE A 264 12.58 3.08 -3.78
CA PHE A 264 11.38 3.57 -3.13
C PHE A 264 11.43 3.29 -1.63
N TYR A 265 10.67 4.05 -0.86
CA TYR A 265 10.52 3.80 0.57
C TYR A 265 9.28 2.97 0.86
N LEU A 266 9.45 1.97 1.72
CA LEU A 266 8.36 1.28 2.40
C LEU A 266 8.36 1.73 3.85
N ILE A 267 7.31 2.43 4.26
CA ILE A 267 7.10 2.86 5.63
C ILE A 267 6.19 1.83 6.31
N ASP A 268 6.75 1.19 7.33
CA ASP A 268 6.07 0.22 8.19
C ASP A 268 5.65 0.95 9.46
N ALA A 269 4.32 1.10 9.68
CA ALA A 269 3.77 1.99 10.69
C ALA A 269 2.71 1.32 11.58
#